data_da240f25326d4438d0417df1998b424e
#
_entry.id   da240f25326d4438d0417df1998b424e
#
_cell.length_a   1.000
_cell.length_b   1.000
_cell.length_c   1.000
_cell.angle_alpha   90.00
_cell.angle_beta   90.00
_cell.angle_gamma   90.00
#
_symmetry.space_group_name_H-M   'P 1'
#
loop_
_entity.id
_entity.type
_entity.pdbx_description
1 polymer ?
#
loop_
_entity_poly.entity_id
_entity_poly.type
_entity_poly.pdbx_seq_one_letter_code
_entity_poly.pdbx_strand_id
1 'polypeptide(L)'
;MFAFSRRSALVLPLLVVSAAWAAEDADNTVILTTTHGKVVIHLRPDWAPKHVAQIKALVKSKFYDGIVFHRVIPGFMAQTGDPTGTGTGGSTLPNLPAEFNKTHFTRGTLGMARSQDPDSANSQFFICFADAGFLDGKYTAFGEVVSGMDVVDKIKSGTEANNGMVTNPDKIVTMRMAADAK
;
A
#
# COMPACT_ATOMS: atom_id res chain seq x y z
N MET A 1 -61.38 23.08 -27.18
CA MET A 1 -60.53 23.71 -26.15
C MET A 1 -59.70 22.59 -25.52
N PHE A 2 -58.50 22.33 -26.05
CA PHE A 2 -57.64 21.23 -25.58
C PHE A 2 -56.44 21.80 -24.82
N ALA A 3 -56.36 21.46 -23.53
CA ALA A 3 -55.23 21.86 -22.67
C ALA A 3 -54.07 20.87 -22.81
N PHE A 4 -52.92 21.36 -23.30
CA PHE A 4 -51.68 20.60 -23.32
C PHE A 4 -50.97 20.73 -21.97
N SER A 5 -50.93 19.61 -21.22
CA SER A 5 -50.10 19.50 -19.99
C SER A 5 -48.63 19.27 -20.38
N ARG A 6 -47.77 20.24 -20.07
CA ARG A 6 -46.30 20.10 -20.16
C ARG A 6 -45.80 19.30 -18.97
N ARG A 7 -45.37 18.07 -19.16
CA ARG A 7 -44.59 17.29 -18.20
C ARG A 7 -43.14 17.70 -18.34
N SER A 8 -42.64 18.49 -17.40
CA SER A 8 -41.22 18.76 -17.23
C SER A 8 -40.56 17.52 -16.65
N ALA A 9 -39.73 16.85 -17.43
CA ALA A 9 -38.88 15.78 -16.96
C ALA A 9 -37.69 16.40 -16.23
N LEU A 10 -37.59 16.20 -14.90
CA LEU A 10 -36.40 16.49 -14.13
C LEU A 10 -35.31 15.44 -14.51
N VAL A 11 -34.32 15.84 -15.28
CA VAL A 11 -33.14 15.05 -15.52
C VAL A 11 -32.17 15.32 -14.33
N LEU A 12 -32.11 14.39 -13.39
CA LEU A 12 -31.14 14.42 -12.31
C LEU A 12 -29.72 14.20 -12.87
N PRO A 13 -28.70 14.92 -12.38
CA PRO A 13 -27.32 14.73 -12.81
C PRO A 13 -26.70 13.52 -12.09
N LEU A 14 -26.89 12.32 -12.64
CA LEU A 14 -26.23 11.09 -12.12
C LEU A 14 -24.75 10.96 -12.52
N LEU A 15 -24.24 11.85 -13.37
CA LEU A 15 -22.90 11.71 -13.99
C LEU A 15 -21.75 12.35 -13.19
N VAL A 16 -22.00 13.19 -12.20
CA VAL A 16 -20.95 13.90 -11.48
C VAL A 16 -20.39 13.08 -10.30
N VAL A 17 -21.23 12.22 -9.71
CA VAL A 17 -20.85 11.42 -8.54
C VAL A 17 -19.85 10.31 -8.91
N SER A 18 -20.03 9.67 -10.06
CA SER A 18 -19.17 8.56 -10.51
C SER A 18 -17.75 8.99 -10.89
N ALA A 19 -17.57 10.19 -11.43
CA ALA A 19 -16.24 10.70 -11.82
C ALA A 19 -15.41 11.14 -10.61
N ALA A 20 -16.02 11.70 -9.58
CA ALA A 20 -15.34 12.11 -8.35
C ALA A 20 -14.86 10.89 -7.54
N TRP A 21 -15.68 9.85 -7.43
CA TRP A 21 -15.28 8.59 -6.78
C TRP A 21 -14.15 7.87 -7.51
N ALA A 22 -14.21 7.82 -8.85
CA ALA A 22 -13.14 7.22 -9.65
C ALA A 22 -11.82 8.01 -9.55
N ALA A 23 -11.87 9.33 -9.41
CA ALA A 23 -10.69 10.18 -9.23
C ALA A 23 -10.10 10.02 -7.83
N GLU A 24 -10.93 9.98 -6.78
CA GLU A 24 -10.50 9.76 -5.40
C GLU A 24 -9.91 8.36 -5.21
N ASP A 25 -10.48 7.35 -5.87
CA ASP A 25 -9.95 6.00 -5.88
C ASP A 25 -8.59 5.93 -6.60
N ALA A 26 -8.43 6.61 -7.74
CA ALA A 26 -7.16 6.68 -8.45
C ALA A 26 -6.06 7.40 -7.66
N ASP A 27 -6.42 8.44 -6.90
CA ASP A 27 -5.48 9.18 -6.02
C ASP A 27 -5.03 8.37 -4.81
N ASN A 28 -5.79 7.35 -4.40
CA ASN A 28 -5.44 6.45 -3.30
C ASN A 28 -4.98 5.07 -3.79
N THR A 29 -4.94 4.85 -5.10
CA THR A 29 -4.51 3.57 -5.68
C THR A 29 -3.06 3.65 -6.15
N VAL A 30 -2.28 2.64 -5.78
CA VAL A 30 -0.89 2.47 -6.19
C VAL A 30 -0.75 1.18 -6.99
N ILE A 31 -0.01 1.26 -8.10
CA ILE A 31 0.39 0.11 -8.91
C ILE A 31 1.86 -0.20 -8.59
N LEU A 32 2.09 -1.30 -7.88
CA LEU A 32 3.40 -1.84 -7.59
C LEU A 32 3.70 -2.94 -8.61
N THR A 33 4.75 -2.78 -9.41
CA THR A 33 5.21 -3.76 -10.40
C THR A 33 6.46 -4.46 -9.88
N THR A 34 6.40 -5.78 -9.82
CA THR A 34 7.54 -6.65 -9.51
C THR A 34 7.98 -7.40 -10.76
N THR A 35 9.04 -8.21 -10.66
CA THR A 35 9.45 -9.15 -11.71
C THR A 35 8.41 -10.25 -11.98
N HIS A 36 7.46 -10.46 -11.04
CA HIS A 36 6.41 -11.48 -11.14
C HIS A 36 5.07 -10.93 -11.64
N GLY A 37 4.92 -9.60 -11.76
CA GLY A 37 3.69 -8.98 -12.23
C GLY A 37 3.30 -7.72 -11.46
N LYS A 38 2.04 -7.32 -11.61
CA LYS A 38 1.48 -6.12 -11.00
C LYS A 38 0.66 -6.46 -9.76
N VAL A 39 0.80 -5.62 -8.75
CA VAL A 39 -0.01 -5.62 -7.52
C VAL A 39 -0.71 -4.28 -7.43
N VAL A 40 -2.02 -4.28 -7.23
CA VAL A 40 -2.81 -3.06 -7.04
C VAL A 40 -3.09 -2.90 -5.55
N ILE A 41 -2.68 -1.77 -5.00
CA ILE A 41 -2.79 -1.43 -3.59
C ILE A 41 -3.71 -0.24 -3.43
N HIS A 42 -4.69 -0.35 -2.54
CA HIS A 42 -5.50 0.78 -2.10
C HIS A 42 -4.96 1.33 -0.80
N LEU A 43 -4.52 2.59 -0.81
CA LEU A 43 -4.07 3.32 0.37
C LEU A 43 -5.27 3.84 1.15
N ARG A 44 -5.20 3.79 2.47
CA ARG A 44 -6.29 4.11 3.38
C ARG A 44 -5.95 5.34 4.24
N PRO A 45 -6.13 6.56 3.68
CA PRO A 45 -5.88 7.80 4.45
C PRO A 45 -6.80 7.96 5.66
N ASP A 46 -7.95 7.29 5.66
CA ASP A 46 -8.86 7.19 6.79
C ASP A 46 -8.29 6.34 7.96
N TRP A 47 -7.34 5.44 7.69
CA TRP A 47 -6.65 4.64 8.72
C TRP A 47 -5.41 5.33 9.26
N ALA A 48 -4.59 5.92 8.37
CA ALA A 48 -3.28 6.46 8.69
C ALA A 48 -2.91 7.62 7.75
N PRO A 49 -3.50 8.82 7.95
CA PRO A 49 -3.36 9.95 7.02
C PRO A 49 -1.92 10.39 6.80
N LYS A 50 -1.08 10.45 7.85
CA LYS A 50 0.32 10.88 7.74
C LYS A 50 1.18 9.85 7.02
N HIS A 51 0.99 8.55 7.32
CA HIS A 51 1.71 7.48 6.66
C HIS A 51 1.34 7.40 5.19
N VAL A 52 0.05 7.47 4.84
CA VAL A 52 -0.42 7.51 3.46
C VAL A 52 0.18 8.70 2.70
N ALA A 53 0.20 9.89 3.30
CA ALA A 53 0.78 11.08 2.68
C ALA A 53 2.27 10.88 2.37
N GLN A 54 3.06 10.32 3.30
CA GLN A 54 4.49 10.05 3.10
C GLN A 54 4.72 8.96 2.04
N ILE A 55 3.97 7.86 2.07
CA ILE A 55 4.04 6.81 1.03
C ILE A 55 3.75 7.40 -0.34
N LYS A 56 2.70 8.22 -0.50
CA LYS A 56 2.40 8.90 -1.77
C LYS A 56 3.54 9.80 -2.24
N ALA A 57 4.15 10.57 -1.35
CA ALA A 57 5.29 11.42 -1.68
C ALA A 57 6.48 10.58 -2.19
N LEU A 58 6.79 9.47 -1.53
CA LEU A 58 7.85 8.55 -1.92
C LEU A 58 7.55 7.84 -3.24
N VAL A 59 6.30 7.45 -3.49
CA VAL A 59 5.85 6.87 -4.78
C VAL A 59 6.00 7.88 -5.91
N LYS A 60 5.55 9.12 -5.72
CA LYS A 60 5.66 10.19 -6.72
C LYS A 60 7.11 10.56 -7.04
N SER A 61 8.01 10.51 -6.06
CA SER A 61 9.45 10.71 -6.26
C SER A 61 10.17 9.50 -6.86
N LYS A 62 9.47 8.39 -7.13
CA LYS A 62 10.02 7.12 -7.62
C LYS A 62 11.02 6.48 -6.65
N PHE A 63 10.95 6.82 -5.36
CA PHE A 63 11.86 6.33 -4.33
C PHE A 63 11.91 4.79 -4.28
N TYR A 64 10.78 4.12 -4.50
CA TYR A 64 10.67 2.67 -4.38
C TYR A 64 11.23 1.89 -5.58
N ASP A 65 11.56 2.55 -6.69
CA ASP A 65 12.06 1.88 -7.90
C ASP A 65 13.41 1.19 -7.62
N GLY A 66 13.48 -0.10 -7.92
CA GLY A 66 14.67 -0.92 -7.72
C GLY A 66 14.88 -1.42 -6.27
N ILE A 67 14.09 -0.97 -5.30
CA ILE A 67 14.20 -1.42 -3.90
C ILE A 67 13.77 -2.90 -3.79
N VAL A 68 14.53 -3.65 -3.01
CA VAL A 68 14.37 -5.09 -2.87
C VAL A 68 13.41 -5.48 -1.74
N PHE A 69 12.81 -6.66 -1.84
CA PHE A 69 12.13 -7.33 -0.73
C PHE A 69 13.18 -8.04 0.13
N HIS A 70 13.83 -7.31 1.01
CA HIS A 70 14.99 -7.77 1.77
C HIS A 70 14.64 -8.82 2.83
N ARG A 71 13.39 -8.84 3.32
CA ARG A 71 12.93 -9.77 4.36
C ARG A 71 11.55 -10.33 3.99
N VAL A 72 11.48 -11.65 3.80
CA VAL A 72 10.24 -12.35 3.45
C VAL A 72 10.12 -13.62 4.27
N ILE A 73 9.09 -13.68 5.13
CA ILE A 73 8.81 -14.83 5.99
C ILE A 73 7.57 -15.54 5.44
N PRO A 74 7.70 -16.79 4.99
CA PRO A 74 6.56 -17.57 4.48
C PRO A 74 5.42 -17.62 5.49
N GLY A 75 4.18 -17.44 5.00
CA GLY A 75 2.98 -17.47 5.84
C GLY A 75 2.81 -16.26 6.75
N PHE A 76 3.76 -15.31 6.76
CA PHE A 76 3.64 -14.09 7.56
C PHE A 76 3.62 -12.84 6.67
N MET A 77 4.77 -12.38 6.14
CA MET A 77 4.81 -11.10 5.39
C MET A 77 6.00 -11.00 4.44
N ALA A 78 5.90 -10.11 3.44
CA ALA A 78 6.98 -9.62 2.59
C ALA A 78 7.29 -8.16 2.93
N GLN A 79 8.52 -7.85 3.36
CA GLN A 79 8.98 -6.52 3.76
C GLN A 79 9.94 -5.92 2.75
N THR A 80 9.75 -4.63 2.47
CA THR A 80 10.50 -3.84 1.50
C THR A 80 10.61 -2.37 1.95
N GLY A 81 11.09 -1.48 1.09
CA GLY A 81 11.11 -0.03 1.32
C GLY A 81 12.39 0.48 1.99
N ASP A 82 13.41 -0.37 2.10
CA ASP A 82 14.76 0.02 2.52
C ASP A 82 15.66 0.19 1.30
N PRO A 83 16.16 1.40 0.99
CA PRO A 83 17.04 1.64 -0.15
C PRO A 83 18.39 0.94 -0.03
N THR A 84 18.81 0.56 1.20
CA THR A 84 20.06 -0.17 1.44
C THR A 84 19.91 -1.69 1.31
N GLY A 85 18.65 -2.20 1.38
CA GLY A 85 18.35 -3.63 1.34
C GLY A 85 18.80 -4.42 2.56
N THR A 86 19.21 -3.76 3.66
CA THR A 86 19.73 -4.38 4.88
C THR A 86 18.69 -4.52 5.99
N GLY A 87 17.58 -3.82 5.86
CA GLY A 87 16.52 -3.71 6.87
C GLY A 87 16.72 -2.56 7.85
N THR A 88 17.81 -1.80 7.75
CA THR A 88 18.16 -0.71 8.68
C THR A 88 18.06 0.69 8.07
N GLY A 89 17.89 0.79 6.75
CA GLY A 89 17.79 2.06 6.03
C GLY A 89 16.37 2.60 5.95
N GLY A 90 16.29 3.84 5.46
CA GLY A 90 15.03 4.53 5.23
C GLY A 90 15.20 5.68 4.24
N SER A 91 14.12 6.41 3.97
CA SER A 91 14.15 7.63 3.18
C SER A 91 14.77 8.79 3.97
N THR A 92 15.06 9.89 3.27
CA THR A 92 15.52 11.14 3.89
C THR A 92 14.40 11.95 4.54
N LEU A 93 13.15 11.51 4.41
CA LEU A 93 12.00 12.14 5.07
C LEU A 93 12.03 11.83 6.59
N PRO A 94 11.37 12.65 7.41
CA PRO A 94 11.30 12.41 8.84
C PRO A 94 10.56 11.11 9.17
N ASN A 95 10.89 10.53 10.32
CA ASN A 95 10.10 9.44 10.89
C ASN A 95 8.70 9.95 11.27
N LEU A 96 7.75 9.03 11.28
CA LEU A 96 6.35 9.32 11.55
C LEU A 96 5.93 8.79 12.91
N PRO A 97 5.16 9.57 13.67
CA PRO A 97 4.49 9.06 14.86
C PRO A 97 3.48 7.98 14.46
N ALA A 98 3.32 6.99 15.34
CA ALA A 98 2.41 5.87 15.10
C ALA A 98 0.96 6.35 14.88
N GLU A 99 0.29 5.73 13.93
CA GLU A 99 -1.15 5.90 13.66
C GLU A 99 -1.86 4.55 13.83
N PHE A 100 -1.77 3.98 15.06
CA PHE A 100 -2.43 2.71 15.36
C PHE A 100 -3.93 2.84 15.21
N ASN A 101 -4.53 1.89 14.52
CA ASN A 101 -5.96 1.87 14.23
C ASN A 101 -6.57 0.49 14.54
N LYS A 102 -7.87 0.35 14.32
CA LYS A 102 -8.61 -0.89 14.64
C LYS A 102 -8.58 -1.94 13.52
N THR A 103 -7.81 -1.71 12.47
CA THR A 103 -7.72 -2.63 11.33
C THR A 103 -7.09 -3.93 11.80
N HIS A 104 -7.74 -5.03 11.49
CA HIS A 104 -7.21 -6.36 11.69
C HIS A 104 -6.23 -6.69 10.55
N PHE A 105 -5.01 -7.09 10.91
CA PHE A 105 -4.00 -7.50 9.94
C PHE A 105 -4.33 -8.88 9.38
N THR A 106 -4.88 -8.88 8.18
CA THR A 106 -5.21 -10.09 7.41
C THR A 106 -4.36 -10.19 6.14
N ARG A 107 -4.56 -11.26 5.37
CA ARG A 107 -3.93 -11.40 4.05
C ARG A 107 -4.19 -10.17 3.18
N GLY A 108 -3.12 -9.56 2.66
CA GLY A 108 -3.16 -8.38 1.82
C GLY A 108 -3.09 -7.05 2.58
N THR A 109 -3.21 -7.03 3.91
CA THR A 109 -3.03 -5.79 4.67
C THR A 109 -1.58 -5.32 4.61
N LEU A 110 -1.40 -4.00 4.37
CA LEU A 110 -0.11 -3.33 4.42
C LEU A 110 0.10 -2.66 5.77
N GLY A 111 1.25 -2.93 6.40
CA GLY A 111 1.69 -2.30 7.64
C GLY A 111 3.02 -1.60 7.50
N MET A 112 3.21 -0.51 8.25
CA MET A 112 4.51 0.16 8.31
C MET A 112 5.48 -0.63 9.19
N ALA A 113 6.67 -0.92 8.64
CA ALA A 113 7.77 -1.44 9.44
C ALA A 113 8.40 -0.32 10.28
N ARG A 114 8.90 -0.68 11.45
CA ARG A 114 9.52 0.24 12.42
C ARG A 114 10.55 -0.46 13.29
N SER A 115 11.35 0.31 14.00
CA SER A 115 12.22 -0.18 15.07
C SER A 115 11.39 -0.53 16.32
N GLN A 116 12.04 -0.64 17.48
CA GLN A 116 11.33 -0.79 18.75
C GLN A 116 10.54 0.46 19.14
N ASP A 117 11.00 1.64 18.73
CA ASP A 117 10.28 2.90 18.90
C ASP A 117 9.02 2.92 17.99
N PRO A 118 7.81 3.07 18.54
CA PRO A 118 6.59 3.17 17.76
C PRO A 118 6.59 4.32 16.75
N ASP A 119 7.31 5.39 17.04
CA ASP A 119 7.37 6.62 16.23
C ASP A 119 8.56 6.62 15.25
N SER A 120 9.06 5.45 14.88
CA SER A 120 10.21 5.29 13.98
C SER A 120 9.87 4.80 12.56
N ALA A 121 8.60 4.70 12.20
CA ALA A 121 8.19 4.36 10.84
C ALA A 121 8.67 5.42 9.84
N ASN A 122 9.14 4.99 8.65
CA ASN A 122 9.69 5.92 7.65
C ASN A 122 9.23 5.53 6.23
N SER A 123 9.97 4.65 5.54
CA SER A 123 9.68 4.20 4.18
C SER A 123 9.46 2.69 4.07
N GLN A 124 9.92 1.92 5.06
CA GLN A 124 9.77 0.48 5.04
C GLN A 124 8.34 0.05 5.36
N PHE A 125 7.82 -0.90 4.59
CA PHE A 125 6.50 -1.48 4.79
C PHE A 125 6.50 -2.97 4.50
N PHE A 126 5.47 -3.66 4.94
CA PHE A 126 5.27 -5.08 4.68
C PHE A 126 3.85 -5.36 4.19
N ILE A 127 3.69 -6.46 3.45
CA ILE A 127 2.42 -6.99 2.96
C ILE A 127 2.20 -8.34 3.65
N CYS A 128 1.08 -8.52 4.33
CA CYS A 128 0.75 -9.77 5.01
C CYS A 128 0.34 -10.87 4.03
N PHE A 129 0.88 -12.09 4.19
CA PHE A 129 0.48 -13.27 3.44
C PHE A 129 -0.75 -13.97 4.04
N ALA A 130 -0.97 -13.83 5.34
CA ALA A 130 -2.03 -14.47 6.09
C ALA A 130 -2.50 -13.58 7.24
N ASP A 131 -3.36 -14.13 8.11
CA ASP A 131 -3.76 -13.49 9.35
C ASP A 131 -2.54 -13.24 10.26
N ALA A 132 -2.43 -12.00 10.74
CA ALA A 132 -1.36 -11.53 11.60
C ALA A 132 -1.92 -10.65 12.74
N GLY A 133 -3.03 -11.07 13.35
CA GLY A 133 -3.73 -10.32 14.40
C GLY A 133 -2.87 -9.97 15.62
N PHE A 134 -1.72 -10.61 15.81
CA PHE A 134 -0.74 -10.22 16.83
C PHE A 134 -0.11 -8.84 16.59
N LEU A 135 -0.29 -8.25 15.39
CA LEU A 135 0.13 -6.89 15.02
C LEU A 135 -0.93 -5.83 15.33
N ASP A 136 -2.18 -6.22 15.57
CA ASP A 136 -3.30 -5.31 15.79
C ASP A 136 -3.02 -4.35 16.95
N GLY A 137 -3.27 -3.06 16.72
CA GLY A 137 -3.01 -2.01 17.68
C GLY A 137 -1.54 -1.75 18.03
N LYS A 138 -0.57 -2.46 17.39
CA LYS A 138 0.87 -2.33 17.63
C LYS A 138 1.64 -1.85 16.41
N TYR A 139 1.05 -1.97 15.22
CA TYR A 139 1.60 -1.49 13.96
C TYR A 139 0.57 -0.62 13.25
N THR A 140 1.03 0.34 12.45
CA THR A 140 0.17 1.20 11.65
C THR A 140 -0.21 0.48 10.37
N ALA A 141 -1.47 0.04 10.24
CA ALA A 141 -2.04 -0.37 8.97
C ALA A 141 -2.38 0.86 8.13
N PHE A 142 -1.99 0.89 6.84
CA PHE A 142 -2.16 2.07 5.99
C PHE A 142 -2.72 1.77 4.60
N GLY A 143 -2.98 0.50 4.28
CA GLY A 143 -3.50 0.09 2.98
C GLY A 143 -3.76 -1.40 2.88
N GLU A 144 -4.28 -1.80 1.73
CA GLU A 144 -4.60 -3.19 1.41
C GLU A 144 -4.35 -3.51 -0.06
N VAL A 145 -3.98 -4.74 -0.36
CA VAL A 145 -3.88 -5.25 -1.73
C VAL A 145 -5.29 -5.59 -2.22
N VAL A 146 -5.73 -4.92 -3.27
CA VAL A 146 -7.05 -5.18 -3.89
C VAL A 146 -6.96 -6.13 -5.09
N SER A 147 -5.76 -6.30 -5.66
CA SER A 147 -5.51 -7.26 -6.74
C SER A 147 -4.03 -7.64 -6.81
N GLY A 148 -3.70 -8.87 -7.18
CA GLY A 148 -2.33 -9.32 -7.40
C GLY A 148 -1.67 -9.98 -6.19
N MET A 149 -2.44 -10.49 -5.20
CA MET A 149 -1.86 -11.27 -4.10
C MET A 149 -1.16 -12.56 -4.57
N ASP A 150 -1.58 -13.12 -5.71
CA ASP A 150 -0.88 -14.24 -6.36
C ASP A 150 0.50 -13.86 -6.91
N VAL A 151 0.72 -12.57 -7.20
CA VAL A 151 2.03 -12.00 -7.54
C VAL A 151 2.88 -11.83 -6.28
N VAL A 152 2.29 -11.34 -5.18
CA VAL A 152 2.98 -11.21 -3.89
C VAL A 152 3.46 -12.57 -3.38
N ASP A 153 2.65 -13.63 -3.55
CA ASP A 153 3.00 -15.00 -3.15
C ASP A 153 4.23 -15.57 -3.87
N LYS A 154 4.58 -15.04 -5.05
CA LYS A 154 5.74 -15.46 -5.84
C LYS A 154 7.04 -14.79 -5.41
N ILE A 155 6.98 -13.78 -4.54
CA ILE A 155 8.17 -13.09 -4.04
C ILE A 155 9.03 -14.08 -3.28
N LYS A 156 10.31 -14.11 -3.64
CA LYS A 156 11.28 -15.04 -3.07
C LYS A 156 11.37 -14.91 -1.55
N SER A 157 11.21 -16.01 -0.87
CA SER A 157 11.27 -16.09 0.59
C SER A 157 12.71 -16.23 1.11
N GLY A 158 12.96 -15.68 2.30
CA GLY A 158 14.08 -16.05 3.13
C GLY A 158 13.81 -17.34 3.90
N THR A 159 14.71 -17.66 4.84
CA THR A 159 14.58 -18.82 5.72
C THR A 159 14.33 -18.41 7.16
N GLU A 160 13.72 -19.27 7.96
CA GLU A 160 13.54 -19.03 9.40
C GLU A 160 14.89 -18.83 10.12
N ALA A 161 15.90 -19.58 9.73
CA ALA A 161 17.24 -19.53 10.34
C ALA A 161 17.90 -18.15 10.27
N ASN A 162 17.55 -17.33 9.24
CA ASN A 162 18.06 -15.97 9.08
C ASN A 162 16.96 -14.90 9.24
N ASN A 163 15.90 -15.21 9.99
CA ASN A 163 14.77 -14.29 10.23
C ASN A 163 14.13 -13.74 8.95
N GLY A 164 14.07 -14.56 7.90
CA GLY A 164 13.44 -14.20 6.63
C GLY A 164 14.29 -13.32 5.71
N MET A 165 15.54 -13.05 6.02
CA MET A 165 16.44 -12.32 5.11
C MET A 165 16.63 -13.08 3.81
N VAL A 166 16.49 -12.37 2.68
CA VAL A 166 16.48 -12.98 1.35
C VAL A 166 17.83 -12.81 0.65
N THR A 167 18.43 -13.91 0.25
CA THR A 167 19.62 -13.89 -0.62
C THR A 167 19.21 -13.75 -2.08
N ASN A 168 19.74 -12.75 -2.79
CA ASN A 168 19.35 -12.37 -4.15
C ASN A 168 17.83 -12.11 -4.21
N PRO A 169 17.34 -11.08 -3.51
CA PRO A 169 15.92 -10.80 -3.39
C PRO A 169 15.30 -10.28 -4.68
N ASP A 170 13.99 -10.52 -4.83
CA ASP A 170 13.17 -9.84 -5.81
C ASP A 170 13.08 -8.35 -5.48
N LYS A 171 12.73 -7.55 -6.49
CA LYS A 171 12.67 -6.10 -6.37
C LYS A 171 11.37 -5.50 -6.90
N ILE A 172 11.08 -4.32 -6.42
CA ILE A 172 10.10 -3.42 -7.01
C ILE A 172 10.71 -2.89 -8.31
N VAL A 173 10.11 -3.21 -9.45
CA VAL A 173 10.52 -2.66 -10.75
C VAL A 173 10.08 -1.19 -10.83
N THR A 174 8.81 -0.93 -10.52
CA THR A 174 8.26 0.42 -10.40
C THR A 174 7.12 0.46 -9.39
N MET A 175 6.93 1.62 -8.75
CA MET A 175 5.77 1.89 -7.92
C MET A 175 5.19 3.25 -8.30
N ARG A 176 3.92 3.31 -8.73
CA ARG A 176 3.28 4.52 -9.29
C ARG A 176 1.89 4.72 -8.72
N MET A 177 1.48 5.98 -8.58
CA MET A 177 0.06 6.28 -8.36
C MET A 177 -0.73 5.90 -9.61
N ALA A 178 -1.92 5.33 -9.44
CA ALA A 178 -2.78 4.96 -10.57
C ALA A 178 -3.22 6.20 -11.38
N ALA A 179 -3.37 7.33 -10.74
CA ALA A 179 -3.66 8.62 -11.39
C ALA A 179 -2.54 9.07 -12.35
N ASP A 180 -1.28 8.67 -12.10
CA ASP A 180 -0.11 9.04 -12.89
C ASP A 180 0.29 7.95 -13.91
N ALA A 181 -0.34 6.77 -13.85
CA ALA A 181 -0.10 5.66 -14.76
C ALA A 181 -0.90 5.86 -16.06
N LYS A 182 -0.27 6.51 -17.04
CA LYS A 182 -0.80 6.64 -18.42
C LYS A 182 -0.20 5.57 -19.32
#